data_0cef40f0feec28e62472ba95548dde51
#
_entry.id   0cef40f0feec28e62472ba95548dde51
#
_cell.length_a   1.000
_cell.length_b   1.000
_cell.length_c   1.000
_cell.angle_alpha   90.00
_cell.angle_beta   90.00
_cell.angle_gamma   90.00
#
_symmetry.space_group_name_H-M   'P 1'
#
loop_
_entity.id
_entity.type
_entity.pdbx_description
1 polymer ?
#
loop_
_entity_poly.entity_id
_entity_poly.type
_entity_poly.pdbx_seq_one_letter_code
_entity_poly.pdbx_strand_id
1 'polypeptide(L)' 'MATAIMSCGVEQIGETAGLVWHLLSEKGPLSMAKLVKETGCPRDLVMLALGWLAREDKISVDAESRSPTISLR' A
#
# COMPACT_ATOMS: atom_id res chain seq x y z
N MET A 1 -16.97 19.21 5.51
CA MET A 1 -17.29 18.85 4.85
C MET A 1 -17.01 17.62 4.39
N ALA A 2 -17.65 17.07 4.20
CA ALA A 2 -17.54 15.71 3.85
C ALA A 2 -16.60 15.42 2.77
N THR A 3 -16.28 16.39 2.05
CA THR A 3 -15.42 16.14 0.95
C THR A 3 -14.05 15.74 1.34
N ALA A 4 -13.64 16.12 2.49
CA ALA A 4 -12.31 15.77 2.91
C ALA A 4 -12.13 14.28 2.98
N ILE A 5 -13.20 13.59 3.16
CA ILE A 5 -13.15 12.18 3.26
C ILE A 5 -12.69 11.54 2.00
N MET A 6 -12.99 12.16 0.89
CA MET A 6 -12.68 11.57 -0.37
C MET A 6 -11.28 11.87 -0.81
N SER A 7 -10.60 12.74 -0.12
CA SER A 7 -9.31 13.12 -0.60
C SER A 7 -8.28 12.07 -0.22
N CYS A 8 -7.29 11.93 -1.06
CA CYS A 8 -6.17 11.08 -0.77
C CYS A 8 -5.06 11.98 -0.24
N GLY A 9 -5.36 12.67 0.84
CA GLY A 9 -4.40 13.58 1.43
C GLY A 9 -3.20 12.85 2.00
N VAL A 10 -2.17 13.61 2.30
CA VAL A 10 -0.93 13.04 2.79
C VAL A 10 -1.13 12.21 4.05
N GLU A 11 -2.03 12.65 4.91
CA GLU A 11 -2.32 11.92 6.13
C GLU A 11 -2.88 10.54 5.82
N GLN A 12 -3.78 10.46 4.86
CA GLN A 12 -4.38 9.19 4.50
C GLN A 12 -3.39 8.28 3.80
N ILE A 13 -2.50 8.87 3.02
CA ILE A 13 -1.45 8.10 2.38
C ILE A 13 -0.56 7.49 3.45
N GLY A 14 -0.17 8.27 4.45
CA GLY A 14 0.67 7.77 5.53
C GLY A 14 0.00 6.68 6.34
N GLU A 15 -1.29 6.85 6.64
CA GLU A 15 -2.03 5.85 7.40
C GLU A 15 -2.14 4.55 6.61
N THR A 16 -2.42 4.67 5.32
CA THR A 16 -2.53 3.48 4.48
C THR A 16 -1.18 2.80 4.34
N ALA A 17 -0.11 3.59 4.25
CA ALA A 17 1.23 3.03 4.19
C ALA A 17 1.52 2.23 5.45
N GLY A 18 1.13 2.72 6.62
CA GLY A 18 1.30 2.00 7.86
C GLY A 18 0.53 0.69 7.88
N LEU A 19 -0.69 0.72 7.36
CA LEU A 19 -1.52 -0.47 7.29
C LEU A 19 -0.90 -1.51 6.35
N VAL A 20 -0.42 -1.07 5.20
CA VAL A 20 0.24 -1.96 4.25
C VAL A 20 1.48 -2.58 4.87
N TRP A 21 2.30 -1.75 5.53
CA TRP A 21 3.51 -2.23 6.18
C TRP A 21 3.18 -3.30 7.21
N HIS A 22 2.15 -3.04 8.01
CA HIS A 22 1.73 -3.96 9.05
C HIS A 22 1.27 -5.30 8.46
N LEU A 23 0.49 -5.24 7.39
CA LEU A 23 0.03 -6.46 6.73
C LEU A 23 1.21 -7.27 6.19
N LEU A 24 2.18 -6.60 5.59
CA LEU A 24 3.34 -7.29 5.06
C LEU A 24 4.18 -7.88 6.18
N SER A 25 4.23 -7.19 7.31
CA SER A 25 4.99 -7.70 8.44
C SER A 25 4.33 -8.94 9.04
N GLU A 26 3.01 -9.02 9.01
CA GLU A 26 2.30 -10.17 9.55
C GLU A 26 2.17 -11.32 8.58
N LYS A 27 1.92 -11.02 7.32
CA LYS A 27 1.60 -12.05 6.35
C LYS A 27 2.71 -12.37 5.37
N GLY A 28 3.74 -11.57 5.37
CA GLY A 28 4.83 -11.76 4.42
C GLY A 28 4.49 -11.16 3.06
N PRO A 29 5.22 -11.53 2.02
CA PRO A 29 4.99 -10.95 0.70
C PRO A 29 3.56 -11.17 0.22
N LEU A 30 2.99 -10.13 -0.35
CA LEU A 30 1.63 -10.17 -0.90
C LEU A 30 1.62 -9.54 -2.27
N SER A 31 0.72 -10.03 -3.13
CA SER A 31 0.56 -9.40 -4.43
C SER A 31 -0.15 -8.07 -4.27
N MET A 32 0.00 -7.21 -5.26
CA MET A 32 -0.66 -5.92 -5.27
C MET A 32 -2.17 -6.09 -5.13
N ALA A 33 -2.73 -7.03 -5.88
CA ALA A 33 -4.16 -7.27 -5.83
C ALA A 33 -4.61 -7.71 -4.45
N LYS A 34 -3.80 -8.54 -3.81
CA LYS A 34 -4.12 -9.01 -2.48
C LYS A 34 -4.06 -7.88 -1.46
N LEU A 35 -3.09 -6.99 -1.61
CA LEU A 35 -2.99 -5.84 -0.73
C LEU A 35 -4.22 -4.95 -0.82
N VAL A 36 -4.68 -4.68 -2.03
CA VAL A 36 -5.87 -3.87 -2.20
C VAL A 36 -7.05 -4.54 -1.50
N LYS A 37 -7.18 -5.86 -1.67
CA LYS A 37 -8.27 -6.58 -1.07
C LYS A 37 -8.18 -6.62 0.45
N GLU A 38 -7.00 -6.89 0.97
CA GLU A 38 -6.81 -7.04 2.42
C GLU A 38 -6.92 -5.72 3.16
N THR A 39 -6.50 -4.64 2.56
CA THR A 39 -6.60 -3.34 3.21
C THR A 39 -8.00 -2.80 3.21
N GLY A 40 -8.80 -3.19 2.22
CA GLY A 40 -10.13 -2.62 2.08
C GLY A 40 -10.11 -1.18 1.63
N CYS A 41 -8.95 -0.67 1.23
CA CYS A 41 -8.81 0.71 0.81
C CYS A 41 -8.96 0.82 -0.70
N PRO A 42 -9.29 2.00 -1.21
CA PRO A 42 -9.34 2.20 -2.66
C PRO A 42 -7.98 1.90 -3.29
N ARG A 43 -8.03 1.34 -4.47
CA ARG A 43 -6.81 0.97 -5.17
C ARG A 43 -5.84 2.14 -5.31
N ASP A 44 -6.36 3.31 -5.66
CA ASP A 44 -5.51 4.47 -5.86
C ASP A 44 -4.76 4.84 -4.60
N LEU A 45 -5.43 4.74 -3.47
CA LEU A 45 -4.81 5.07 -2.19
C LEU A 45 -3.72 4.06 -1.85
N VAL A 46 -3.98 2.78 -2.13
CA VAL A 46 -2.97 1.75 -1.91
C VAL A 46 -1.75 2.00 -2.79
N MET A 47 -1.96 2.39 -4.04
CA MET A 47 -0.86 2.69 -4.93
C MET A 47 -0.01 3.85 -4.41
N LEU A 48 -0.68 4.89 -3.92
CA LEU A 48 0.05 6.03 -3.36
C LEU A 48 0.83 5.62 -2.12
N ALA A 49 0.24 4.77 -1.29
CA ALA A 49 0.90 4.31 -0.09
C ALA A 49 2.12 3.45 -0.43
N LEU A 50 2.02 2.63 -1.46
CA LEU A 50 3.15 1.82 -1.89
C LEU A 50 4.29 2.69 -2.41
N GLY A 51 3.96 3.74 -3.14
CA GLY A 51 4.97 4.68 -3.59
C GLY A 51 5.67 5.35 -2.43
N TRP A 52 4.92 5.70 -1.40
CA TRP A 52 5.47 6.29 -0.18
C TRP A 52 6.48 5.34 0.46
N LEU A 53 6.09 4.08 0.63
CA LEU A 53 6.96 3.09 1.27
C LEU A 53 8.18 2.78 0.40
N ALA A 54 8.00 2.77 -0.89
CA ALA A 54 9.11 2.51 -1.82
C ALA A 54 10.14 3.64 -1.72
N ARG A 55 9.66 4.86 -1.65
CA ARG A 55 10.55 6.00 -1.54
C ARG A 55 11.34 5.95 -0.24
N GLU A 56 10.73 5.44 0.82
CA GLU A 56 11.42 5.31 2.09
C GLU A 56 12.24 4.04 2.19
N ASP A 57 12.30 3.30 1.11
CA ASP A 57 13.12 2.09 1.03
C ASP A 57 12.69 1.02 2.01
N LYS A 58 11.40 0.96 2.28
CA LYS A 58 10.86 0.01 3.23
C LYS A 58 10.27 -1.22 2.58
N ILE A 59 10.03 -1.18 1.29
CA ILE A 59 9.48 -2.31 0.56
C ILE A 59 10.24 -2.55 -0.72
N SER A 60 10.10 -3.78 -1.22
CA SER A 60 10.57 -4.14 -2.55
C SER A 60 9.37 -4.53 -3.39
N VAL A 61 9.42 -4.20 -4.66
CA VAL A 61 8.36 -4.54 -5.59
C VAL A 61 8.94 -5.44 -6.67
N ASP A 62 8.41 -6.67 -6.74
CA ASP A 62 8.82 -7.59 -7.77
C ASP A 62 7.78 -7.53 -8.87
N ALA A 63 8.11 -6.89 -9.95
CA ALA A 63 7.18 -6.65 -11.03
C ALA A 63 7.28 -7.63 -12.18
N GLU A 64 7.97 -8.73 -11.97
CA GLU A 64 8.17 -9.67 -13.07
C GLU A 64 6.94 -10.48 -13.41
N SER A 65 6.00 -10.63 -12.48
CA SER A 65 4.81 -11.38 -12.77
C SER A 65 3.67 -10.45 -13.14
N ARG A 66 2.53 -11.03 -13.51
CA ARG A 66 1.40 -10.22 -13.88
C ARG A 66 0.95 -9.34 -12.75
N SER A 67 1.01 -9.84 -11.56
CA SER A 67 0.62 -9.08 -10.39
C SER A 67 1.87 -8.86 -9.57
N PRO A 68 2.34 -7.63 -9.48
CA PRO A 68 3.54 -7.36 -8.70
C PRO A 68 3.41 -7.86 -7.28
N THR A 69 4.49 -8.41 -6.75
CA THR A 69 4.54 -8.88 -5.38
C THR A 69 5.30 -7.87 -4.56
N ILE A 70 4.71 -7.50 -3.44
CA ILE A 70 5.26 -6.51 -2.54
C ILE A 70 5.81 -7.23 -1.31
N SER A 71 7.01 -6.88 -0.90
CA SER A 71 7.57 -7.45 0.32
C SER A 71 8.33 -6.38 1.07
N LEU A 72 8.54 -6.62 2.36
CA LEU A 72 9.34 -5.71 3.16
C LEU A 72 10.82 -5.89 2.85
N ARG A 73 11.55 -4.82 3.01
CA ARG A 73 12.99 -4.87 2.82
C ARG A 73 13.70 -5.13 4.13
#